data_3f7edd2dc5bdd41211f06fed78d92af6
#
_entry.id   3f7edd2dc5bdd41211f06fed78d92af6
#
_cell.length_a   1.000
_cell.length_b   1.000
_cell.length_c   1.000
_cell.angle_alpha   90.00
_cell.angle_beta   90.00
_cell.angle_gamma   90.00
#
_symmetry.space_group_name_H-M   'P 1'
#
loop_
_entity.id
_entity.type
_entity.pdbx_description
1 polymer ?
#
loop_
_entity_poly.entity_id
_entity_poly.type
_entity_poly.pdbx_seq_one_letter_code
_entity_poly.pdbx_strand_id
1 'polypeptide(L)'
;MGERIVVIGASLSGIDALRRLIAGLPADFPAPILICQHVAPHSPGLLPQILAGAGKLDAVHPNSPQVLEPGIIYVAPPDRHMLVEKGFVRLSHGPHENFARPAIDPLFRSAAIAYGPAAIGVATL
;
A
#
# COMPACT_ATOMS: atom_id res chain seq x y z
N MET A 1 -2.86 20.81 10.96
CA MET A 1 -1.87 19.76 10.86
C MET A 1 -2.20 18.86 9.72
N GLY A 2 -1.29 18.70 8.86
CA GLY A 2 -1.49 17.85 7.72
C GLY A 2 -1.48 16.38 8.10
N GLU A 3 -2.49 15.67 7.67
CA GLU A 3 -2.44 14.22 7.66
C GLU A 3 -1.43 13.77 6.62
N ARG A 4 -0.62 12.79 6.97
CA ARG A 4 0.38 12.24 6.06
C ARG A 4 -0.01 10.83 5.68
N ILE A 5 0.45 10.40 4.51
CA ILE A 5 0.38 8.98 4.13
C ILE A 5 1.74 8.52 3.62
N VAL A 6 1.99 7.24 3.74
CA VAL A 6 3.17 6.60 3.20
C VAL A 6 2.71 5.62 2.13
N VAL A 7 3.23 5.76 0.91
CA VAL A 7 2.94 4.82 -0.17
C VAL A 7 4.22 4.12 -0.58
N ILE A 8 4.17 2.80 -0.70
CA ILE A 8 5.34 1.98 -0.94
C ILE A 8 5.09 1.11 -2.17
N GLY A 9 6.00 1.19 -3.14
CA GLY A 9 6.01 0.29 -4.28
C GLY A 9 7.13 -0.72 -4.14
N ALA A 10 6.83 -1.99 -4.36
CA ALA A 10 7.81 -3.06 -4.21
C ALA A 10 7.78 -4.01 -5.39
N SER A 11 8.96 -4.45 -5.82
CA SER A 11 9.09 -5.54 -6.79
C SER A 11 8.87 -6.89 -6.10
N LEU A 12 8.78 -7.96 -6.90
CA LEU A 12 8.63 -9.31 -6.37
C LEU A 12 9.76 -9.69 -5.42
N SER A 13 10.97 -9.21 -5.68
CA SER A 13 12.13 -9.50 -4.82
C SER A 13 12.20 -8.59 -3.59
N GLY A 14 11.27 -7.66 -3.42
CA GLY A 14 11.31 -6.67 -2.34
C GLY A 14 10.67 -7.10 -1.03
N ILE A 15 10.21 -8.35 -0.90
CA ILE A 15 9.51 -8.79 0.33
C ILE A 15 10.39 -8.68 1.56
N ASP A 16 11.67 -9.07 1.48
CA ASP A 16 12.55 -8.98 2.62
C ASP A 16 12.79 -7.54 3.06
N ALA A 17 12.95 -6.63 2.10
CA ALA A 17 13.09 -5.20 2.40
C ALA A 17 11.83 -4.65 3.06
N LEU A 18 10.65 -5.04 2.57
CA LEU A 18 9.37 -4.65 3.19
C LEU A 18 9.27 -5.16 4.62
N ARG A 19 9.60 -6.42 4.86
CA ARG A 19 9.53 -7.01 6.20
C ARG A 19 10.44 -6.28 7.17
N ARG A 20 11.65 -5.93 6.76
CA ARG A 20 12.59 -5.18 7.60
C ARG A 20 12.08 -3.77 7.90
N LEU A 21 11.54 -3.10 6.89
CA LEU A 21 10.97 -1.78 7.07
C LEU A 21 9.83 -1.82 8.08
N ILE A 22 8.88 -2.72 7.89
CA ILE A 22 7.70 -2.83 8.75
C ILE A 22 8.09 -3.25 10.18
N ALA A 23 9.07 -4.13 10.33
CA ALA A 23 9.54 -4.58 11.64
C ALA A 23 10.10 -3.43 12.49
N GLY A 24 10.63 -2.39 11.85
CA GLY A 24 11.21 -1.24 12.55
C GLY A 24 10.21 -0.14 12.92
N LEU A 25 8.93 -0.27 12.54
CA LEU A 25 7.96 0.77 12.80
C LEU A 25 7.31 0.60 14.17
N PRO A 26 7.06 1.71 14.90
CA PRO A 26 6.41 1.63 16.21
C PRO A 26 4.92 1.30 16.08
N ALA A 27 4.33 0.77 17.14
CA ALA A 27 2.91 0.42 17.17
C ALA A 27 2.00 1.64 16.99
N ASP A 28 2.48 2.82 17.36
CA ASP A 28 1.74 4.09 17.24
C ASP A 28 2.18 4.90 16.03
N PHE A 29 2.62 4.25 14.96
CA PHE A 29 3.05 4.93 13.74
C PHE A 29 1.95 5.90 13.28
N PRO A 30 2.29 7.18 13.00
CA PRO A 30 1.27 8.24 12.92
C PRO A 30 0.57 8.37 11.57
N ALA A 31 0.79 7.47 10.64
CA ALA A 31 0.22 7.58 9.30
C ALA A 31 -0.24 6.22 8.79
N PRO A 32 -1.25 6.17 7.89
CA PRO A 32 -1.55 4.96 7.16
C PRO A 32 -0.42 4.65 6.16
N ILE A 33 -0.20 3.37 5.93
CA ILE A 33 0.81 2.88 4.99
C ILE A 33 0.09 2.09 3.90
N LEU A 34 0.33 2.44 2.65
CA LEU A 34 -0.28 1.77 1.51
C LEU A 34 0.82 1.14 0.67
N ILE A 35 0.68 -0.15 0.41
CA ILE A 35 1.73 -0.93 -0.26
C ILE A 35 1.17 -1.56 -1.52
N CYS A 36 1.86 -1.38 -2.63
CA CYS A 36 1.61 -2.10 -3.86
C CYS A 36 2.85 -2.92 -4.23
N GLN A 37 2.67 -4.23 -4.30
CA GLN A 37 3.68 -5.14 -4.82
C GLN A 37 3.13 -5.78 -6.08
N HIS A 38 3.98 -5.96 -7.08
CA HIS A 38 3.57 -6.69 -8.29
C HIS A 38 3.31 -8.14 -7.93
N VAL A 39 2.07 -8.58 -8.18
CA VAL A 39 1.64 -9.96 -7.94
C VAL A 39 0.80 -10.42 -9.13
N ALA A 40 0.77 -11.72 -9.36
CA ALA A 40 -0.08 -12.28 -10.39
C ALA A 40 -1.57 -12.10 -10.04
N PRO A 41 -2.46 -11.93 -11.02
CA PRO A 41 -3.90 -11.75 -10.74
C PRO A 41 -4.52 -12.88 -9.93
N HIS A 42 -3.96 -14.08 -10.01
CA HIS A 42 -4.45 -15.26 -9.29
C HIS A 42 -3.61 -15.59 -8.06
N SER A 43 -2.80 -14.63 -7.60
CA SER A 43 -1.99 -14.80 -6.40
C SER A 43 -2.89 -15.08 -5.18
N PRO A 44 -2.45 -15.90 -4.22
CA PRO A 44 -3.24 -16.15 -3.01
C PRO A 44 -3.37 -14.96 -2.07
N GLY A 45 -2.65 -13.87 -2.31
CA GLY A 45 -2.83 -12.64 -1.53
C GLY A 45 -2.34 -12.73 -0.09
N LEU A 46 -1.19 -13.34 0.15
CA LEU A 46 -0.68 -13.60 1.50
C LEU A 46 0.15 -12.46 2.09
N LEU A 47 0.41 -11.40 1.31
CA LEU A 47 1.30 -10.33 1.78
C LEU A 47 0.80 -9.65 3.06
N PRO A 48 -0.51 -9.38 3.26
CA PRO A 48 -0.94 -8.80 4.52
C PRO A 48 -0.55 -9.64 5.74
N GLN A 49 -0.72 -10.97 5.68
CA GLN A 49 -0.36 -11.85 6.79
C GLN A 49 1.15 -11.83 7.04
N ILE A 50 1.95 -11.81 5.97
CA ILE A 50 3.40 -11.74 6.08
C ILE A 50 3.83 -10.45 6.78
N LEU A 51 3.25 -9.33 6.39
CA LEU A 51 3.62 -8.03 6.97
C LEU A 51 3.10 -7.87 8.40
N ALA A 52 1.89 -8.32 8.68
CA ALA A 52 1.34 -8.29 10.04
C ALA A 52 2.21 -9.12 11.00
N GLY A 53 2.74 -10.25 10.53
CA GLY A 53 3.63 -11.08 11.33
C GLY A 53 5.04 -10.54 11.47
N ALA A 54 5.42 -9.56 10.65
CA ALA A 54 6.79 -9.04 10.65
C ALA A 54 7.01 -7.93 11.67
N GLY A 55 5.95 -7.29 12.16
CA GLY A 55 6.08 -6.12 13.03
C GLY A 55 4.88 -5.92 13.93
N LYS A 56 4.67 -4.67 14.35
CA LYS A 56 3.66 -4.31 15.35
C LYS A 56 2.37 -3.77 14.73
N LEU A 57 2.34 -3.50 13.42
CA LEU A 57 1.19 -2.91 12.76
C LEU A 57 0.33 -3.99 12.13
N ASP A 58 -0.99 -3.79 12.15
CA ASP A 58 -1.92 -4.63 11.41
C ASP A 58 -1.81 -4.35 9.92
N ALA A 59 -2.04 -5.38 9.11
CA ALA A 59 -2.02 -5.26 7.65
C ALA A 59 -3.22 -5.97 7.06
N VAL A 60 -3.88 -5.32 6.10
CA VAL A 60 -5.11 -5.84 5.50
C VAL A 60 -5.13 -5.54 4.00
N HIS A 61 -5.92 -6.32 3.26
CA HIS A 61 -6.43 -5.88 1.97
C HIS A 61 -7.62 -4.96 2.25
N PRO A 62 -7.64 -3.74 1.72
CA PRO A 62 -8.74 -2.83 2.01
C PRO A 62 -10.04 -3.27 1.33
N ASN A 63 -11.16 -2.87 1.90
CA ASN A 63 -12.43 -2.84 1.19
C ASN A 63 -12.46 -1.64 0.24
N SER A 64 -13.51 -1.49 -0.54
CA SER A 64 -13.67 -0.36 -1.44
C SER A 64 -15.05 0.26 -1.28
N PRO A 65 -15.14 1.48 -0.74
CA PRO A 65 -14.07 2.30 -0.18
C PRO A 65 -13.66 1.85 1.23
N GLN A 66 -12.45 2.21 1.61
CA GLN A 66 -11.94 1.93 2.97
C GLN A 66 -11.35 3.22 3.54
N VAL A 67 -11.85 3.63 4.72
CA VAL A 67 -11.29 4.79 5.43
C VAL A 67 -9.88 4.45 5.89
N LEU A 68 -8.97 5.40 5.71
CA LEU A 68 -7.57 5.23 6.10
C LEU A 68 -7.37 5.60 7.56
N GLU A 69 -6.68 4.74 8.31
CA GLU A 69 -6.37 4.97 9.73
C GLU A 69 -4.87 4.90 9.95
N PRO A 70 -4.32 5.79 10.79
CA PRO A 70 -2.90 5.71 11.14
C PRO A 70 -2.54 4.37 11.75
N GLY A 71 -1.35 3.88 11.44
CA GLY A 71 -0.86 2.63 12.02
C GLY A 71 -1.40 1.36 11.37
N ILE A 72 -2.17 1.48 10.31
CA ILE A 72 -2.66 0.32 9.54
C ILE A 72 -1.94 0.27 8.20
N ILE A 73 -1.57 -0.93 7.79
CA ILE A 73 -0.97 -1.19 6.49
C ILE A 73 -2.06 -1.71 5.55
N TYR A 74 -2.27 -1.00 4.44
CA TYR A 74 -3.23 -1.37 3.41
C TYR A 74 -2.48 -1.90 2.20
N VAL A 75 -2.71 -3.17 1.85
CA VAL A 75 -1.99 -3.85 0.77
C VAL A 75 -2.91 -4.00 -0.43
N ALA A 76 -2.45 -3.57 -1.60
CA ALA A 76 -3.23 -3.72 -2.82
C ALA A 76 -3.51 -5.21 -3.10
N PRO A 77 -4.79 -5.61 -3.21
CA PRO A 77 -5.10 -7.01 -3.48
C PRO A 77 -4.78 -7.39 -4.92
N PRO A 78 -4.63 -8.67 -5.22
CA PRO A 78 -4.40 -9.10 -6.60
C PRO A 78 -5.51 -8.64 -7.53
N ASP A 79 -5.12 -8.30 -8.75
CA ASP A 79 -6.01 -7.96 -9.86
C ASP A 79 -6.83 -6.69 -9.67
N ARG A 80 -6.43 -5.80 -8.77
CA ARG A 80 -7.08 -4.50 -8.55
C ARG A 80 -6.04 -3.42 -8.37
N HIS A 81 -6.24 -2.27 -9.00
CA HIS A 81 -5.48 -1.06 -8.66
C HIS A 81 -6.00 -0.48 -7.36
N MET A 82 -5.10 0.01 -6.53
CA MET A 82 -5.44 0.70 -5.29
C MET A 82 -5.24 2.19 -5.51
N LEU A 83 -6.31 2.97 -5.36
CA LEU A 83 -6.34 4.40 -5.66
C LEU A 83 -6.63 5.17 -4.38
N VAL A 84 -5.84 6.22 -4.15
CA VAL A 84 -5.96 7.05 -2.95
C VAL A 84 -6.88 8.23 -3.24
N GLU A 85 -7.80 8.48 -2.30
CA GLU A 85 -8.55 9.72 -2.21
C GLU A 85 -8.35 10.30 -0.82
N LYS A 86 -8.71 11.56 -0.62
CA LYS A 86 -8.46 12.21 0.66
C LYS A 86 -9.22 11.48 1.78
N GLY A 87 -8.50 10.81 2.64
CA GLY A 87 -9.05 10.11 3.79
C GLY A 87 -9.47 8.67 3.54
N PHE A 88 -9.44 8.18 2.31
CA PHE A 88 -9.82 6.79 2.03
C PHE A 88 -9.17 6.25 0.76
N VAL A 89 -9.32 4.96 0.56
CA VAL A 89 -8.78 4.25 -0.59
C VAL A 89 -9.90 3.52 -1.31
N ARG A 90 -9.82 3.45 -2.65
CA ARG A 90 -10.72 2.68 -3.50
C ARG A 90 -9.93 1.65 -4.32
N LEU A 91 -10.62 0.59 -4.69
CA LEU A 91 -10.07 -0.43 -5.58
C LEU A 91 -10.71 -0.29 -6.96
N SER A 92 -9.94 -0.56 -8.00
CA SER A 92 -10.39 -0.40 -9.37
C SER A 92 -9.96 -1.57 -10.25
N HIS A 93 -10.86 -2.03 -11.13
CA HIS A 93 -10.54 -2.96 -12.21
C HIS A 93 -10.17 -2.24 -13.50
N GLY A 94 -9.70 -0.99 -13.42
CA GLY A 94 -9.21 -0.28 -14.59
C GLY A 94 -8.12 -1.06 -15.34
N PRO A 95 -7.77 -0.62 -16.55
CA PRO A 95 -6.81 -1.34 -17.38
C PRO A 95 -5.49 -1.59 -16.68
N HIS A 96 -4.81 -2.67 -17.04
CA HIS A 96 -3.45 -2.91 -16.59
C HIS A 96 -2.57 -1.71 -16.97
N GLU A 97 -1.64 -1.34 -16.08
CA GLU A 97 -0.65 -0.30 -16.36
C GLU A 97 0.73 -0.94 -16.22
N ASN A 98 1.59 -0.70 -17.21
CA ASN A 98 2.88 -1.37 -17.31
C ASN A 98 2.72 -2.90 -17.21
N PHE A 99 1.66 -3.42 -17.86
CA PHE A 99 1.32 -4.84 -17.87
C PHE A 99 0.99 -5.42 -16.50
N ALA A 100 0.63 -4.58 -15.52
CA ALA A 100 0.37 -5.02 -14.15
C ALA A 100 -0.97 -4.49 -13.62
N ARG A 101 -1.59 -5.27 -12.77
CA ARG A 101 -2.74 -4.90 -11.94
C ARG A 101 -2.74 -5.79 -10.70
N PRO A 102 -2.39 -5.27 -9.52
CA PRO A 102 -2.13 -3.85 -9.21
C PRO A 102 -0.83 -3.35 -9.82
N ALA A 103 -0.78 -2.04 -10.07
CA ALA A 103 0.42 -1.36 -10.50
C ALA A 103 0.79 -0.26 -9.50
N ILE A 104 2.08 0.05 -9.43
CA ILE A 104 2.60 1.03 -8.49
C ILE A 104 2.20 2.45 -8.90
N ASP A 105 2.25 2.76 -10.20
CA ASP A 105 2.01 4.13 -10.67
C ASP A 105 0.61 4.66 -10.33
N PRO A 106 -0.50 3.92 -10.49
CA PRO A 106 -1.80 4.43 -10.06
C PRO A 106 -1.86 4.78 -8.59
N LEU A 107 -1.22 3.97 -7.72
CA LEU A 107 -1.16 4.26 -6.30
C LEU A 107 -0.41 5.56 -6.04
N PHE A 108 0.80 5.68 -6.58
CA PHE A 108 1.65 6.85 -6.34
C PHE A 108 1.02 8.11 -6.94
N ARG A 109 0.48 8.03 -8.14
CA ARG A 109 -0.14 9.16 -8.82
C ARG A 109 -1.35 9.66 -8.06
N SER A 110 -2.24 8.77 -7.64
CA SER A 110 -3.42 9.15 -6.88
C SER A 110 -3.07 9.72 -5.50
N ALA A 111 -2.06 9.16 -4.84
CA ALA A 111 -1.59 9.67 -3.56
C ALA A 111 -1.03 11.09 -3.69
N ALA A 112 -0.26 11.34 -4.74
CA ALA A 112 0.29 12.67 -5.00
C ALA A 112 -0.80 13.70 -5.24
N ILE A 113 -1.84 13.34 -5.98
CA ILE A 113 -2.96 14.23 -6.24
C ILE A 113 -3.75 14.52 -4.96
N ALA A 114 -4.05 13.48 -4.17
CA ALA A 114 -4.91 13.61 -3.00
C ALA A 114 -4.21 14.27 -1.81
N TYR A 115 -2.91 14.03 -1.63
CA TYR A 115 -2.19 14.46 -0.43
C TYR A 115 -1.06 15.44 -0.72
N GLY A 116 -0.63 15.58 -1.97
CA GLY A 116 0.44 16.51 -2.32
C GLY A 116 1.70 16.28 -1.49
N PRO A 117 2.26 17.36 -0.88
CA PRO A 117 3.49 17.24 -0.09
C PRO A 117 3.38 16.34 1.15
N ALA A 118 2.17 16.01 1.58
CA ALA A 118 1.96 15.11 2.72
C ALA A 118 2.09 13.64 2.35
N ALA A 119 2.21 13.30 1.07
CA ALA A 119 2.46 11.95 0.63
C ALA A 119 3.96 11.67 0.63
N ILE A 120 4.35 10.54 1.25
CA ILE A 120 5.74 10.08 1.27
C ILE A 120 5.80 8.80 0.45
N GLY A 121 6.59 8.84 -0.62
CA GLY A 121 6.76 7.68 -1.50
C GLY A 121 8.04 6.93 -1.20
N VAL A 122 7.96 5.61 -1.15
CA VAL A 122 9.11 4.74 -0.93
C VAL A 122 9.08 3.66 -2.00
N ALA A 123 10.22 3.40 -2.63
CA ALA A 123 10.34 2.31 -3.60
C ALA A 123 11.41 1.35 -3.13
N THR A 124 11.09 0.05 -3.17
CA THR A 124 12.07 -1.00 -2.93
C THR A 124 12.35 -1.71 -4.25
N LEU A 125 13.61 -1.93 -4.52
CA LEU A 125 14.04 -2.58 -5.76
C LEU A 125 14.30 -4.05 -5.56
#